data_742d2052ec47b0735e8341fdae10491b
#
_entry.id   742d2052ec47b0735e8341fdae10491b
#
_cell.length_a   1.000
_cell.length_b   1.000
_cell.length_c   1.000
_cell.angle_alpha   90.00
_cell.angle_beta   90.00
_cell.angle_gamma   90.00
#
_symmetry.space_group_name_H-M   'P 1'
#
loop_
_entity.id
_entity.type
_entity.pdbx_description
1 polymer ?
#
loop_
_entity_poly.entity_id
_entity_poly.type
_entity_poly.pdbx_seq_one_letter_code
_entity_poly.pdbx_strand_id
1 'polypeptide(L)'
;AMGAVVLGTLLGVLSGFFRRLDAPLMRLVDAMMSFPDILLGIALVSILGVSLWNVMLALVIVYTPRVARVVRAATLVLRELLFVDAARALGVRTPRILWSHILPNLMSPILVQITFIFAYAILAEAGLSFLGVGVPPDIPTWGTMIAGSLEYADKAFWTILWPGLAIVFTALSLQLLGDGVRDLLDPKLKKTT
;
A
#
# COMPACT_ATOMS: atom_id res chain seq x y z
N ALA A 1 2.25 5.57 2.86
CA ALA A 1 2.51 4.56 1.83
C ALA A 1 3.70 3.67 2.20
N MET A 2 4.91 4.20 2.37
CA MET A 2 6.12 3.40 2.62
C MET A 2 6.01 2.46 3.83
N GLY A 3 5.47 2.93 4.96
CA GLY A 3 5.25 2.09 6.14
C GLY A 3 4.36 0.87 5.85
N ALA A 4 3.27 1.05 5.10
CA ALA A 4 2.39 -0.04 4.70
C ALA A 4 3.10 -1.06 3.79
N VAL A 5 3.93 -0.58 2.86
CA VAL A 5 4.71 -1.45 1.97
C VAL A 5 5.75 -2.25 2.74
N VAL A 6 6.47 -1.63 3.67
CA VAL A 6 7.47 -2.32 4.49
C VAL A 6 6.82 -3.38 5.38
N LEU A 7 5.78 -3.02 6.15
CA LEU A 7 5.07 -3.95 7.01
C LEU A 7 4.36 -5.05 6.21
N GLY A 8 3.70 -4.68 5.11
CA GLY A 8 3.02 -5.63 4.24
C GLY A 8 4.00 -6.60 3.57
N THR A 9 5.17 -6.12 3.13
CA THR A 9 6.23 -6.98 2.58
C THR A 9 6.73 -7.96 3.64
N LEU A 10 6.98 -7.49 4.86
CA LEU A 10 7.43 -8.36 5.96
C LEU A 10 6.39 -9.46 6.24
N LEU A 11 5.11 -9.08 6.43
CA LEU A 11 4.02 -10.02 6.67
C LEU A 11 3.83 -10.98 5.49
N GLY A 12 3.87 -10.47 4.26
CA GLY A 12 3.71 -11.27 3.04
C GLY A 12 4.83 -12.28 2.84
N VAL A 13 6.09 -11.88 3.07
CA VAL A 13 7.23 -12.79 2.99
C VAL A 13 7.16 -13.85 4.09
N LEU A 14 6.87 -13.45 5.34
CA LEU A 14 6.78 -14.40 6.46
C LEU A 14 5.67 -15.43 6.23
N SER A 15 4.48 -14.99 5.85
CA SER A 15 3.35 -15.89 5.59
C SER A 15 3.58 -16.75 4.35
N GLY A 16 4.09 -16.17 3.25
CA GLY A 16 4.35 -16.90 2.02
C GLY A 16 5.46 -17.93 2.13
N PHE A 17 6.50 -17.67 2.91
CA PHE A 17 7.64 -18.58 3.03
C PHE A 17 7.45 -19.63 4.11
N PHE A 18 6.94 -19.26 5.29
CA PHE A 18 6.76 -20.18 6.43
C PHE A 18 5.34 -20.71 6.52
N ARG A 19 5.10 -21.96 6.14
CA ARG A 19 3.78 -22.62 6.16
C ARG A 19 3.05 -22.52 7.52
N ARG A 20 3.80 -22.52 8.64
CA ARG A 20 3.21 -22.43 9.99
C ARG A 20 2.67 -21.05 10.33
N LEU A 21 3.26 -19.99 9.75
CA LEU A 21 2.84 -18.60 9.96
C LEU A 21 1.74 -18.17 8.99
N ASP A 22 1.54 -18.89 7.91
CA ASP A 22 0.59 -18.53 6.86
C ASP A 22 -0.84 -18.37 7.38
N ALA A 23 -1.38 -19.42 7.97
CA ALA A 23 -2.77 -19.40 8.44
C ALA A 23 -3.04 -18.31 9.51
N PRO A 24 -2.25 -18.15 10.59
CA PRO A 24 -2.53 -17.13 11.59
C PRO A 24 -2.37 -15.70 11.06
N LEU A 25 -1.32 -15.43 10.25
CA LEU A 25 -1.10 -14.09 9.70
C LEU A 25 -2.18 -13.73 8.67
N MET A 26 -2.57 -14.68 7.82
CA MET A 26 -3.62 -14.40 6.83
C MET A 26 -4.99 -14.24 7.45
N ARG A 27 -5.32 -14.95 8.53
CA ARG A 27 -6.56 -14.69 9.27
C ARG A 27 -6.64 -13.26 9.79
N LEU A 28 -5.53 -12.72 10.31
CA LEU A 28 -5.47 -11.32 10.75
C LEU A 28 -5.65 -10.37 9.56
N VAL A 29 -4.92 -10.61 8.46
CA VAL A 29 -5.04 -9.84 7.21
C VAL A 29 -6.48 -9.87 6.68
N ASP A 30 -7.11 -11.04 6.66
CA ASP A 30 -8.48 -11.22 6.16
C ASP A 30 -9.50 -10.54 7.08
N ALA A 31 -9.33 -10.61 8.40
CA ALA A 31 -10.15 -9.88 9.35
C ALA A 31 -10.09 -8.36 9.15
N MET A 32 -8.90 -7.81 8.91
CA MET A 32 -8.75 -6.39 8.62
C MET A 32 -9.41 -6.00 7.28
N MET A 33 -9.28 -6.84 6.26
CA MET A 33 -9.88 -6.59 4.93
C MET A 33 -11.37 -6.87 4.86
N SER A 34 -12.00 -7.39 5.90
CA SER A 34 -13.46 -7.52 5.99
C SER A 34 -14.14 -6.17 6.25
N PHE A 35 -13.40 -5.18 6.73
CA PHE A 35 -13.91 -3.82 6.91
C PHE A 35 -13.61 -2.97 5.66
N PRO A 36 -14.55 -2.11 5.23
CA PRO A 36 -14.25 -1.09 4.22
C PRO A 36 -13.09 -0.18 4.67
N ASP A 37 -12.12 0.08 3.78
CA ASP A 37 -10.88 0.81 4.07
C ASP A 37 -11.14 2.14 4.80
N ILE A 38 -12.10 2.93 4.31
CA ILE A 38 -12.47 4.22 4.90
C ILE A 38 -13.04 4.08 6.30
N LEU A 39 -13.92 3.10 6.54
CA LEU A 39 -14.52 2.87 7.86
C LEU A 39 -13.48 2.42 8.88
N LEU A 40 -12.56 1.55 8.48
CA LEU A 40 -11.45 1.15 9.33
C LEU A 40 -10.53 2.35 9.64
N GLY A 41 -10.27 3.20 8.65
CA GLY A 41 -9.52 4.43 8.82
C GLY A 41 -10.17 5.39 9.83
N ILE A 42 -11.48 5.64 9.70
CA ILE A 42 -12.24 6.46 10.64
C ILE A 42 -12.17 5.89 12.06
N ALA A 43 -12.41 4.59 12.22
CA ALA A 43 -12.37 3.93 13.52
C ALA A 43 -10.99 4.08 14.19
N LEU A 44 -9.91 3.87 13.43
CA LEU A 44 -8.55 4.01 13.95
C LEU A 44 -8.23 5.46 14.37
N VAL A 45 -8.55 6.44 13.52
CA VAL A 45 -8.29 7.86 13.87
C VAL A 45 -9.15 8.31 15.04
N SER A 46 -10.40 7.83 15.15
CA SER A 46 -11.27 8.13 16.30
C SER A 46 -10.71 7.61 17.62
N ILE A 47 -10.02 6.46 17.61
CA ILE A 47 -9.37 5.88 18.81
C ILE A 47 -8.04 6.58 19.09
N LEU A 48 -7.24 6.86 18.07
CA LEU A 48 -5.89 7.41 18.22
C LEU A 48 -5.89 8.94 18.45
N GLY A 49 -7.00 9.60 18.12
CA GLY A 49 -7.12 11.06 18.11
C GLY A 49 -6.66 11.68 16.77
N VAL A 50 -7.20 12.88 16.49
CA VAL A 50 -6.95 13.61 15.25
C VAL A 50 -5.56 14.26 15.28
N SER A 51 -4.64 13.74 14.50
CA SER A 51 -3.31 14.33 14.26
C SER A 51 -2.74 13.80 12.95
N LEU A 52 -1.82 14.54 12.32
CA LEU A 52 -1.14 14.09 11.10
C LEU A 52 -0.50 12.71 11.26
N TRP A 53 0.19 12.48 12.38
CA TRP A 53 0.87 11.21 12.65
C TRP A 53 -0.10 10.05 12.83
N ASN A 54 -1.22 10.28 13.51
CA ASN A 54 -2.24 9.26 13.74
C ASN A 54 -2.97 8.88 12.46
N VAL A 55 -3.28 9.86 11.59
CA VAL A 55 -3.83 9.61 10.25
C VAL A 55 -2.85 8.80 9.41
N MET A 56 -1.56 9.18 9.40
CA MET A 56 -0.53 8.43 8.70
C MET A 56 -0.43 6.98 9.21
N LEU A 57 -0.46 6.78 10.53
CA LEU A 57 -0.40 5.45 11.15
C LEU A 57 -1.66 4.63 10.82
N ALA A 58 -2.84 5.24 10.87
CA ALA A 58 -4.10 4.59 10.49
C ALA A 58 -4.03 4.11 9.02
N LEU A 59 -3.56 4.95 8.10
CA LEU A 59 -3.41 4.57 6.69
C LEU A 59 -2.35 3.46 6.49
N VAL A 60 -1.27 3.47 7.27
CA VAL A 60 -0.30 2.36 7.27
C VAL A 60 -0.99 1.05 7.67
N ILE A 61 -1.76 1.05 8.74
CA ILE A 61 -2.49 -0.14 9.22
C ILE A 61 -3.50 -0.61 8.17
N VAL A 62 -4.31 0.30 7.62
CA VAL A 62 -5.37 -0.01 6.64
C VAL A 62 -4.80 -0.65 5.37
N TYR A 63 -3.66 -0.15 4.86
CA TYR A 63 -3.12 -0.62 3.58
C TYR A 63 -2.09 -1.74 3.68
N THR A 64 -1.56 -2.03 4.87
CA THR A 64 -0.64 -3.15 5.11
C THR A 64 -1.20 -4.51 4.63
N PRO A 65 -2.46 -4.88 4.90
CA PRO A 65 -3.05 -6.15 4.47
C PRO A 65 -3.04 -6.36 2.96
N ARG A 66 -3.31 -5.31 2.19
CA ARG A 66 -3.32 -5.36 0.72
C ARG A 66 -1.94 -5.71 0.16
N VAL A 67 -0.89 -5.05 0.65
CA VAL A 67 0.49 -5.35 0.27
C VAL A 67 0.89 -6.76 0.71
N ALA A 68 0.55 -7.14 1.96
CA ALA A 68 0.87 -8.46 2.49
C ALA A 68 0.30 -9.58 1.62
N ARG A 69 -0.93 -9.45 1.13
CA ARG A 69 -1.58 -10.44 0.26
C ARG A 69 -0.88 -10.59 -1.08
N VAL A 70 -0.49 -9.49 -1.72
CA VAL A 70 0.22 -9.50 -3.01
C VAL A 70 1.61 -10.10 -2.86
N VAL A 71 2.37 -9.66 -1.86
CA VAL A 71 3.72 -10.16 -1.59
C VAL A 71 3.71 -11.63 -1.18
N ARG A 72 2.71 -12.07 -0.38
CA ARG A 72 2.53 -13.47 -0.04
C ARG A 72 2.31 -14.33 -1.29
N ALA A 73 1.40 -13.91 -2.17
CA ALA A 73 1.12 -14.66 -3.41
C ALA A 73 2.38 -14.84 -4.25
N ALA A 74 3.16 -13.78 -4.44
CA ALA A 74 4.44 -13.84 -5.15
C ALA A 74 5.48 -14.72 -4.41
N THR A 75 5.55 -14.63 -3.08
CA THR A 75 6.48 -15.45 -2.27
C THR A 75 6.13 -16.94 -2.35
N LEU A 76 4.85 -17.30 -2.37
CA LEU A 76 4.39 -18.68 -2.53
C LEU A 76 4.88 -19.28 -3.85
N VAL A 77 4.85 -18.53 -4.94
CA VAL A 77 5.36 -18.97 -6.24
C VAL A 77 6.89 -19.11 -6.19
N LEU A 78 7.58 -18.09 -5.69
CA LEU A 78 9.04 -18.05 -5.69
C LEU A 78 9.66 -19.17 -4.86
N ARG A 79 9.08 -19.53 -3.72
CA ARG A 79 9.64 -20.56 -2.82
C ARG A 79 9.61 -21.97 -3.39
N GLU A 80 8.77 -22.23 -4.39
CA GLU A 80 8.65 -23.53 -5.06
C GLU A 80 9.53 -23.63 -6.33
N LEU A 81 10.33 -22.60 -6.62
CA LEU A 81 11.22 -22.60 -7.79
C LEU A 81 12.50 -23.38 -7.52
N LEU A 82 13.01 -24.06 -8.56
CA LEU A 82 14.17 -24.98 -8.49
C LEU A 82 15.43 -24.34 -7.88
N PHE A 83 15.66 -23.02 -8.09
CA PHE A 83 16.82 -22.36 -7.52
C PHE A 83 16.75 -22.23 -5.99
N VAL A 84 15.54 -22.16 -5.41
CA VAL A 84 15.35 -22.16 -3.95
C VAL A 84 15.62 -23.56 -3.38
N ASP A 85 15.16 -24.59 -4.07
CA ASP A 85 15.41 -25.97 -3.65
C ASP A 85 16.88 -26.34 -3.79
N ALA A 86 17.55 -25.89 -4.86
CA ALA A 86 18.99 -26.05 -5.01
C ALA A 86 19.78 -25.37 -3.87
N ALA A 87 19.37 -24.13 -3.50
CA ALA A 87 19.99 -23.44 -2.38
C ALA A 87 19.79 -24.17 -1.04
N ARG A 88 18.60 -24.77 -0.81
CA ARG A 88 18.33 -25.60 0.37
C ARG A 88 19.20 -26.87 0.37
N ALA A 89 19.31 -27.55 -0.78
CA ALA A 89 20.13 -28.76 -0.92
C ALA A 89 21.63 -28.50 -0.65
N LEU A 90 22.11 -27.29 -1.00
CA LEU A 90 23.46 -26.82 -0.69
C LEU A 90 23.63 -26.33 0.76
N GLY A 91 22.62 -26.47 1.62
CA GLY A 91 22.70 -26.10 3.03
C GLY A 91 22.65 -24.58 3.30
N VAL A 92 22.21 -23.76 2.34
CA VAL A 92 22.10 -22.31 2.54
C VAL A 92 21.05 -22.02 3.62
N ARG A 93 21.41 -21.20 4.62
CA ARG A 93 20.51 -20.84 5.74
C ARG A 93 19.31 -20.05 5.24
N THR A 94 18.13 -20.30 5.81
CA THR A 94 16.86 -19.63 5.47
C THR A 94 16.94 -18.10 5.39
N PRO A 95 17.54 -17.36 6.33
CA PRO A 95 17.64 -15.91 6.23
C PRO A 95 18.38 -15.45 4.96
N ARG A 96 19.41 -16.19 4.55
CA ARG A 96 20.17 -15.90 3.34
C ARG A 96 19.35 -16.19 2.08
N ILE A 97 18.55 -17.26 2.09
CA ILE A 97 17.61 -17.55 0.99
C ILE A 97 16.60 -16.40 0.85
N LEU A 98 15.99 -15.95 1.95
CA LEU A 98 15.03 -14.84 1.94
C LEU A 98 15.65 -13.56 1.39
N TRP A 99 16.83 -13.18 1.89
CA TRP A 99 17.46 -11.92 1.53
C TRP A 99 18.06 -11.91 0.12
N SER A 100 18.74 -13.01 -0.27
CA SER A 100 19.51 -13.07 -1.53
C SER A 100 18.71 -13.66 -2.71
N HIS A 101 17.65 -14.42 -2.45
CA HIS A 101 16.90 -15.11 -3.51
C HIS A 101 15.42 -14.71 -3.57
N ILE A 102 14.74 -14.55 -2.43
CA ILE A 102 13.32 -14.22 -2.43
C ILE A 102 13.12 -12.72 -2.60
N LEU A 103 13.68 -11.89 -1.71
CA LEU A 103 13.44 -10.45 -1.69
C LEU A 103 13.82 -9.73 -2.99
N PRO A 104 14.96 -10.01 -3.64
CA PRO A 104 15.29 -9.38 -4.92
C PRO A 104 14.29 -9.70 -6.04
N ASN A 105 13.72 -10.91 -6.04
CA ASN A 105 12.70 -11.32 -7.00
C ASN A 105 11.30 -10.77 -6.68
N LEU A 106 11.09 -10.25 -5.47
CA LEU A 106 9.88 -9.53 -5.08
C LEU A 106 9.93 -8.04 -5.38
N MET A 107 11.08 -7.49 -5.82
CA MET A 107 11.20 -6.03 -6.02
C MET A 107 10.21 -5.51 -7.06
N SER A 108 9.96 -6.24 -8.14
CA SER A 108 8.98 -5.83 -9.16
C SER A 108 7.57 -5.67 -8.57
N PRO A 109 6.94 -6.68 -7.96
CA PRO A 109 5.63 -6.50 -7.35
C PRO A 109 5.62 -5.49 -6.19
N ILE A 110 6.73 -5.34 -5.43
CA ILE A 110 6.81 -4.34 -4.36
C ILE A 110 6.82 -2.92 -4.92
N LEU A 111 7.61 -2.64 -5.96
CA LEU A 111 7.68 -1.32 -6.59
C LEU A 111 6.32 -0.91 -7.18
N VAL A 112 5.62 -1.84 -7.82
CA VAL A 112 4.25 -1.60 -8.30
C VAL A 112 3.31 -1.29 -7.12
N GLN A 113 3.42 -2.03 -6.01
CA GLN A 113 2.58 -1.75 -4.83
C GLN A 113 2.88 -0.38 -4.21
N ILE A 114 4.11 0.12 -4.24
CA ILE A 114 4.44 1.47 -3.73
C ILE A 114 3.59 2.53 -4.43
N THR A 115 3.53 2.51 -5.76
CA THR A 115 2.80 3.52 -6.54
C THR A 115 1.29 3.44 -6.30
N PHE A 116 0.71 2.24 -6.31
CA PHE A 116 -0.71 2.04 -6.02
C PHE A 116 -1.08 2.47 -4.61
N ILE A 117 -0.33 2.03 -3.60
CA ILE A 117 -0.61 2.39 -2.20
C ILE A 117 -0.43 3.89 -1.96
N PHE A 118 0.50 4.54 -2.68
CA PHE A 118 0.66 5.98 -2.57
C PHE A 118 -0.56 6.72 -3.11
N ALA A 119 -1.08 6.34 -4.29
CA ALA A 119 -2.29 6.92 -4.87
C ALA A 119 -3.52 6.69 -3.96
N TYR A 120 -3.72 5.46 -3.46
CA TYR A 120 -4.81 5.16 -2.53
C TYR A 120 -4.70 5.93 -1.21
N ALA A 121 -3.50 6.10 -0.67
CA ALA A 121 -3.28 6.84 0.58
C ALA A 121 -3.63 8.33 0.45
N ILE A 122 -3.34 8.97 -0.71
CA ILE A 122 -3.75 10.34 -0.99
C ILE A 122 -5.28 10.45 -1.02
N LEU A 123 -5.94 9.55 -1.76
CA LEU A 123 -7.40 9.55 -1.86
C LEU A 123 -8.08 9.30 -0.50
N ALA A 124 -7.53 8.38 0.29
CA ALA A 124 -8.08 8.08 1.60
C ALA A 124 -7.85 9.21 2.61
N GLU A 125 -6.67 9.84 2.59
CA GLU A 125 -6.41 11.04 3.42
C GLU A 125 -7.41 12.15 3.07
N ALA A 126 -7.58 12.44 1.78
CA ALA A 126 -8.53 13.46 1.33
C ALA A 126 -9.96 13.12 1.75
N GLY A 127 -10.37 11.85 1.65
CA GLY A 127 -11.68 11.37 2.11
C GLY A 127 -11.87 11.51 3.63
N LEU A 128 -10.86 11.12 4.43
CA LEU A 128 -10.91 11.27 5.89
C LEU A 128 -10.98 12.76 6.30
N SER A 129 -10.18 13.61 5.67
CA SER A 129 -10.18 15.06 5.92
C SER A 129 -11.50 15.71 5.51
N PHE A 130 -12.07 15.30 4.37
CA PHE A 130 -13.39 15.73 3.92
C PHE A 130 -14.49 15.38 4.92
N LEU A 131 -14.41 14.20 5.54
CA LEU A 131 -15.35 13.74 6.58
C LEU A 131 -15.08 14.35 7.96
N GLY A 132 -14.08 15.23 8.10
CA GLY A 132 -13.74 15.91 9.34
C GLY A 132 -12.99 15.06 10.37
N VAL A 133 -12.56 13.86 10.00
CA VAL A 133 -11.78 12.94 10.86
C VAL A 133 -10.35 12.73 10.35
N GLY A 134 -9.90 13.53 9.41
CA GLY A 134 -8.58 13.46 8.81
C GLY A 134 -7.53 14.29 9.54
N VAL A 135 -6.69 14.96 8.77
CA VAL A 135 -5.63 15.85 9.26
C VAL A 135 -6.27 17.12 9.85
N PRO A 136 -5.71 17.71 10.95
CA PRO A 136 -6.20 18.96 11.51
C PRO A 136 -6.31 20.08 10.45
N PRO A 137 -7.34 20.97 10.52
CA PRO A 137 -7.59 21.99 9.49
C PRO A 137 -6.49 23.03 9.32
N ASP A 138 -5.64 23.21 10.33
CA ASP A 138 -4.48 24.10 10.31
C ASP A 138 -3.31 23.56 9.47
N ILE A 139 -3.34 22.28 9.11
CA ILE A 139 -2.34 21.65 8.24
C ILE A 139 -2.90 21.62 6.81
N PRO A 140 -2.28 22.34 5.85
CA PRO A 140 -2.78 22.39 4.48
C PRO A 140 -2.52 21.04 3.76
N THR A 141 -3.60 20.34 3.44
CA THR A 141 -3.63 19.18 2.52
C THR A 141 -4.69 19.43 1.46
N TRP A 142 -4.65 18.71 0.36
CA TRP A 142 -5.72 18.81 -0.64
C TRP A 142 -7.09 18.44 -0.06
N GLY A 143 -7.12 17.45 0.87
CA GLY A 143 -8.33 17.06 1.58
C GLY A 143 -8.89 18.17 2.47
N THR A 144 -8.05 18.80 3.30
CA THR A 144 -8.47 19.92 4.16
C THR A 144 -8.86 21.17 3.34
N MET A 145 -8.20 21.42 2.20
CA MET A 145 -8.58 22.50 1.28
C MET A 145 -9.98 22.28 0.70
N ILE A 146 -10.32 21.05 0.27
CA ILE A 146 -11.65 20.73 -0.23
C ILE A 146 -12.68 20.87 0.90
N ALA A 147 -12.42 20.30 2.07
CA ALA A 147 -13.33 20.37 3.21
C ALA A 147 -13.62 21.81 3.64
N GLY A 148 -12.59 22.64 3.77
CA GLY A 148 -12.75 24.06 4.14
C GLY A 148 -13.40 24.94 3.06
N SER A 149 -13.44 24.46 1.81
CA SER A 149 -14.04 25.20 0.69
C SER A 149 -15.53 24.91 0.48
N LEU A 150 -16.11 23.94 1.19
CA LEU A 150 -17.51 23.53 1.01
C LEU A 150 -18.50 24.67 1.29
N GLU A 151 -18.22 25.52 2.30
CA GLU A 151 -19.08 26.66 2.65
C GLU A 151 -19.14 27.71 1.55
N TYR A 152 -18.15 27.72 0.65
CA TYR A 152 -18.04 28.71 -0.43
C TYR A 152 -18.29 28.11 -1.81
N ALA A 153 -18.71 26.84 -1.88
CA ALA A 153 -18.84 26.10 -3.13
C ALA A 153 -19.70 26.83 -4.18
N ASP A 154 -20.81 27.43 -3.77
CA ASP A 154 -21.73 28.16 -4.64
C ASP A 154 -21.14 29.44 -5.22
N LYS A 155 -20.17 30.04 -4.50
CA LYS A 155 -19.58 31.35 -4.87
C LYS A 155 -18.21 31.20 -5.52
N ALA A 156 -17.48 30.18 -5.15
CA ALA A 156 -16.07 29.97 -5.51
C ALA A 156 -15.75 28.50 -5.75
N PHE A 157 -16.46 27.85 -6.69
CA PHE A 157 -16.30 26.40 -6.98
C PHE A 157 -14.86 26.02 -7.33
N TRP A 158 -14.04 26.92 -7.83
CA TRP A 158 -12.63 26.67 -8.19
C TRP A 158 -11.77 26.32 -6.98
N THR A 159 -12.17 26.70 -5.77
CA THR A 159 -11.44 26.34 -4.53
C THR A 159 -11.53 24.85 -4.21
N ILE A 160 -12.56 24.17 -4.70
CA ILE A 160 -12.71 22.71 -4.65
C ILE A 160 -12.09 22.06 -5.89
N LEU A 161 -12.27 22.70 -7.06
CA LEU A 161 -11.85 22.14 -8.35
C LEU A 161 -10.33 21.94 -8.41
N TRP A 162 -9.55 22.95 -8.04
CA TRP A 162 -8.08 22.86 -8.16
C TRP A 162 -7.44 21.78 -7.28
N PRO A 163 -7.72 21.70 -5.97
CA PRO A 163 -7.18 20.61 -5.16
C PRO A 163 -7.73 19.25 -5.59
N GLY A 164 -8.98 19.16 -6.06
CA GLY A 164 -9.54 17.95 -6.63
C GLY A 164 -8.79 17.48 -7.88
N LEU A 165 -8.51 18.39 -8.81
CA LEU A 165 -7.69 18.09 -9.99
C LEU A 165 -6.27 17.68 -9.62
N ALA A 166 -5.67 18.34 -8.61
CA ALA A 166 -4.34 17.97 -8.13
C ALA A 166 -4.30 16.52 -7.62
N ILE A 167 -5.32 16.10 -6.86
CA ILE A 167 -5.46 14.69 -6.41
C ILE A 167 -5.57 13.76 -7.62
N VAL A 168 -6.47 14.07 -8.57
CA VAL A 168 -6.70 13.22 -9.75
C VAL A 168 -5.43 13.07 -10.57
N PHE A 169 -4.76 14.18 -10.94
CA PHE A 169 -3.55 14.11 -11.74
C PHE A 169 -2.40 13.40 -11.02
N THR A 170 -2.27 13.62 -9.71
CA THR A 170 -1.23 12.92 -8.92
C THR A 170 -1.51 11.42 -8.85
N ALA A 171 -2.75 11.02 -8.59
CA ALA A 171 -3.13 9.61 -8.54
C ALA A 171 -2.93 8.92 -9.89
N LEU A 172 -3.36 9.56 -10.99
CA LEU A 172 -3.17 9.04 -12.36
C LEU A 172 -1.68 8.92 -12.71
N SER A 173 -0.88 9.94 -12.40
CA SER A 173 0.56 9.91 -12.66
C SER A 173 1.26 8.78 -11.90
N LEU A 174 0.89 8.56 -10.64
CA LEU A 174 1.42 7.45 -9.84
C LEU A 174 1.01 6.08 -10.39
N GLN A 175 -0.23 5.93 -10.87
CA GLN A 175 -0.69 4.68 -11.50
C GLN A 175 0.06 4.40 -12.80
N LEU A 176 0.19 5.40 -13.67
CA LEU A 176 0.94 5.27 -14.93
C LEU A 176 2.42 4.95 -14.67
N LEU A 177 3.03 5.57 -13.65
CA LEU A 177 4.39 5.22 -13.22
C LEU A 177 4.47 3.76 -12.74
N GLY A 178 3.47 3.30 -11.98
CA GLY A 178 3.40 1.92 -11.51
C GLY A 178 3.31 0.92 -12.66
N ASP A 179 2.46 1.20 -13.64
CA ASP A 179 2.32 0.36 -14.83
C ASP A 179 3.61 0.37 -15.67
N GLY A 180 4.22 1.55 -15.89
CA GLY A 180 5.50 1.66 -16.59
C GLY A 180 6.64 0.90 -15.90
N VAL A 181 6.72 0.95 -14.57
CA VAL A 181 7.68 0.17 -13.79
C VAL A 181 7.41 -1.33 -13.93
N ARG A 182 6.15 -1.75 -13.91
CA ARG A 182 5.77 -3.14 -14.13
C ARG A 182 6.21 -3.63 -15.49
N ASP A 183 5.94 -2.87 -16.55
CA ASP A 183 6.28 -3.23 -17.93
C ASP A 183 7.79 -3.34 -18.14
N LEU A 184 8.56 -2.43 -17.55
CA LEU A 184 10.03 -2.45 -17.60
C LEU A 184 10.64 -3.66 -16.87
N LEU A 185 9.99 -4.11 -15.78
CA LEU A 185 10.48 -5.19 -14.94
C LEU A 185 9.92 -6.56 -15.32
N ASP A 186 8.92 -6.64 -16.23
CA ASP A 186 8.35 -7.92 -16.68
C ASP A 186 9.26 -8.57 -17.73
N PRO A 187 9.91 -9.73 -17.42
CA PRO A 187 10.81 -10.40 -18.36
C PRO A 187 10.09 -10.98 -19.59
N LYS A 188 8.76 -11.12 -19.54
CA LYS A 188 7.98 -11.74 -20.62
C LYS A 188 7.86 -10.80 -21.81
N LEU A 189 7.86 -9.49 -21.60
CA LEU A 189 7.80 -8.49 -22.68
C LEU A 189 9.12 -8.39 -23.47
N LYS A 190 10.26 -8.78 -22.88
CA LYS A 190 11.58 -8.76 -23.54
C LYS A 190 11.80 -9.90 -24.54
N LYS A 191 10.89 -10.88 -24.65
CA LYS A 191 11.03 -12.04 -25.55
C LYS A 191 10.30 -11.87 -26.90
N THR A 192 9.68 -10.72 -27.14
CA THR A 192 8.89 -10.44 -28.37
C THR A 192 9.58 -9.44 -29.30
N THR A 193 10.81 -9.09 -29.07
CA THR A 193 11.72 -8.38 -29.96
C THR A 193 12.96 -9.23 -30.19
#